data_965af5965f2edd2f958d51c5d553af6f
#
_entry.id   965af5965f2edd2f958d51c5d553af6f
#
_cell.length_a   1.000
_cell.length_b   1.000
_cell.length_c   1.000
_cell.angle_alpha   90.00
_cell.angle_beta   90.00
_cell.angle_gamma   90.00
#
_symmetry.space_group_name_H-M   'P 1'
#
loop_
_entity.id
_entity.type
_entity.pdbx_description
1 polymer ?
#
loop_
_entity_poly.entity_id
_entity_poly.type
_entity_poly.pdbx_seq_one_letter_code
_entity_poly.pdbx_strand_id
1 'polypeptide(L)'
;MKNNVIQYKYKEKQEVNKMPKFDFNELFKNFNHEQLTEIYLGYETNLDYSIYSKPEYNHEKMQQIRFGLYKKLDVSWYANSEFGLGQMKQIKKGLESNVDVSWYAKIEFSEFQMEEIRLGLQKNLNVSLYANSKFTWKQMQFIRYCLEQKSDVTLYAKPDFDVSQMKQIKLGLNKGLDVTPYLNPSINWEEMERIRKELETKK
;
A
#
# COMPACT_ATOMS: atom_id res chain seq x y z
N MET A 1 14.10 44.20 6.08
CA MET A 1 14.15 42.80 6.58
C MET A 1 13.39 42.57 7.89
N LYS A 2 13.07 43.53 8.71
CA LYS A 2 12.32 43.33 9.99
C LYS A 2 10.80 43.08 9.82
N ASN A 3 10.19 43.54 8.72
CA ASN A 3 8.74 43.41 8.51
C ASN A 3 8.29 41.97 8.11
N ASN A 4 9.15 41.20 7.46
CA ASN A 4 8.79 39.83 7.03
C ASN A 4 8.71 38.84 8.18
N VAL A 5 9.54 38.97 9.21
CA VAL A 5 9.55 38.09 10.39
C VAL A 5 8.31 38.30 11.26
N ILE A 6 7.80 39.55 11.33
CA ILE A 6 6.61 39.91 12.10
C ILE A 6 5.35 39.43 11.37
N GLN A 7 5.29 39.48 10.04
CA GLN A 7 4.19 38.92 9.25
C GLN A 7 4.12 37.39 9.32
N TYR A 8 5.27 36.71 9.31
CA TYR A 8 5.34 35.25 9.49
C TYR A 8 4.81 34.83 10.88
N LYS A 9 5.26 35.48 11.94
CA LYS A 9 4.75 35.24 13.31
C LYS A 9 3.27 35.60 13.48
N TYR A 10 2.75 36.57 12.74
CA TYR A 10 1.32 36.95 12.79
C TYR A 10 0.44 35.96 12.00
N LYS A 11 0.92 35.40 10.88
CA LYS A 11 0.24 34.33 10.15
C LYS A 11 0.23 33.03 10.95
N GLU A 12 1.33 32.63 11.58
CA GLU A 12 1.36 31.46 12.48
C GLU A 12 0.38 31.62 13.66
N LYS A 13 0.26 32.82 14.26
CA LYS A 13 -0.72 33.07 15.33
C LYS A 13 -2.19 33.07 14.84
N GLN A 14 -2.48 33.40 13.58
CA GLN A 14 -3.84 33.36 13.03
C GLN A 14 -4.26 31.93 12.65
N GLU A 15 -3.34 31.07 12.24
CA GLU A 15 -3.61 29.64 11.99
C GLU A 15 -3.83 28.86 13.29
N VAL A 16 -3.09 29.19 14.36
CA VAL A 16 -3.30 28.62 15.72
C VAL A 16 -4.71 28.94 16.27
N ASN A 17 -5.34 30.06 15.87
CA ASN A 17 -6.70 30.39 16.29
C ASN A 17 -7.81 29.61 15.56
N LYS A 18 -7.50 28.76 14.57
CA LYS A 18 -8.47 27.88 13.90
C LYS A 18 -8.57 26.47 14.52
N MET A 19 -7.70 26.13 15.43
CA MET A 19 -7.81 24.84 16.12
C MET A 19 -8.94 24.89 17.14
N PRO A 20 -9.79 23.85 17.21
CA PRO A 20 -10.78 23.73 18.25
C PRO A 20 -10.10 23.83 19.62
N LYS A 21 -10.70 24.60 20.55
CA LYS A 21 -10.18 24.67 21.91
C LYS A 21 -10.13 23.27 22.50
N PHE A 22 -9.00 22.92 23.07
CA PHE A 22 -8.79 21.62 23.69
C PHE A 22 -9.65 21.54 24.96
N ASP A 23 -10.80 20.86 24.87
CA ASP A 23 -11.67 20.61 26.01
C ASP A 23 -11.39 19.22 26.57
N PHE A 24 -10.55 19.18 27.61
CA PHE A 24 -10.20 17.95 28.29
C PHE A 24 -11.41 17.18 28.84
N ASN A 25 -12.45 17.86 29.33
CA ASN A 25 -13.60 17.21 29.94
C ASN A 25 -14.45 16.44 28.93
N GLU A 26 -14.56 16.94 27.69
CA GLU A 26 -15.26 16.26 26.61
C GLU A 26 -14.42 15.09 26.07
N LEU A 27 -13.12 15.28 25.89
CA LEU A 27 -12.23 14.25 25.40
C LEU A 27 -12.12 13.06 26.34
N PHE A 28 -12.03 13.28 27.66
CA PHE A 28 -11.97 12.20 28.65
C PHE A 28 -13.21 11.28 28.66
N LYS A 29 -14.33 11.72 28.14
CA LYS A 29 -15.56 10.90 28.09
C LYS A 29 -15.54 9.91 26.90
N ASN A 30 -14.85 10.23 25.82
CA ASN A 30 -14.95 9.54 24.54
C ASN A 30 -13.70 8.76 24.14
N PHE A 31 -12.56 9.03 24.81
CA PHE A 31 -11.26 8.44 24.42
C PHE A 31 -10.58 7.78 25.61
N ASN A 32 -9.88 6.68 25.37
CA ASN A 32 -9.03 6.06 26.38
C ASN A 32 -7.69 6.82 26.52
N HIS A 33 -6.87 6.39 27.48
CA HIS A 33 -5.62 7.08 27.82
C HIS A 33 -4.64 7.14 26.65
N GLU A 34 -4.49 6.05 25.89
CA GLU A 34 -3.59 5.97 24.74
C GLU A 34 -4.06 6.87 23.58
N GLN A 35 -5.36 6.91 23.32
CA GLN A 35 -5.97 7.81 22.33
C GLN A 35 -5.77 9.27 22.73
N LEU A 36 -6.02 9.61 24.00
CA LEU A 36 -5.81 10.96 24.53
C LEU A 36 -4.35 11.39 24.41
N THR A 37 -3.40 10.47 24.60
CA THR A 37 -1.98 10.75 24.42
C THR A 37 -1.68 11.16 22.96
N GLU A 38 -2.22 10.45 21.97
CA GLU A 38 -2.02 10.80 20.57
C GLU A 38 -2.67 12.14 20.19
N ILE A 39 -3.86 12.42 20.72
CA ILE A 39 -4.54 13.72 20.53
C ILE A 39 -3.73 14.86 21.15
N TYR A 40 -3.26 14.67 22.40
CA TYR A 40 -2.43 15.66 23.10
C TYR A 40 -1.11 15.94 22.38
N LEU A 41 -0.44 14.90 21.89
CA LEU A 41 0.79 15.05 21.10
C LEU A 41 0.55 15.81 19.78
N GLY A 42 -0.61 15.65 19.15
CA GLY A 42 -1.01 16.45 17.99
C GLY A 42 -1.21 17.92 18.35
N TYR A 43 -1.90 18.19 19.45
CA TYR A 43 -2.11 19.55 19.97
C TYR A 43 -0.76 20.24 20.27
N GLU A 44 0.14 19.60 21.04
CA GLU A 44 1.45 20.13 21.39
C GLU A 44 2.34 20.43 20.17
N THR A 45 2.20 19.62 19.12
CA THR A 45 2.96 19.78 17.87
C THR A 45 2.25 20.62 16.82
N ASN A 46 1.14 21.30 17.21
CA ASN A 46 0.36 22.17 16.33
C ASN A 46 -0.14 21.51 15.05
N LEU A 47 -0.54 20.22 15.16
CA LEU A 47 -1.14 19.47 14.07
C LEU A 47 -2.68 19.53 14.16
N ASP A 48 -3.35 19.39 13.03
CA ASP A 48 -4.81 19.27 13.01
C ASP A 48 -5.23 17.88 13.52
N TYR A 49 -5.35 17.76 14.86
CA TYR A 49 -5.78 16.53 15.51
C TYR A 49 -7.24 16.18 15.25
N SER A 50 -8.07 17.11 14.77
CA SER A 50 -9.49 16.85 14.46
C SER A 50 -9.66 15.76 13.38
N ILE A 51 -8.68 15.59 12.52
CA ILE A 51 -8.68 14.58 11.46
C ILE A 51 -8.74 13.16 12.04
N TYR A 52 -8.09 12.92 13.18
CA TYR A 52 -7.97 11.60 13.79
C TYR A 52 -8.54 11.48 15.19
N SER A 53 -9.00 12.57 15.79
CA SER A 53 -9.68 12.60 17.09
C SER A 53 -11.11 12.02 16.95
N LYS A 54 -11.17 10.73 16.64
CA LYS A 54 -12.42 9.99 16.39
C LYS A 54 -12.36 8.66 17.16
N PRO A 55 -13.39 8.33 17.97
CA PRO A 55 -13.39 7.13 18.82
C PRO A 55 -13.18 5.81 18.08
N GLU A 56 -13.57 5.74 16.80
CA GLU A 56 -13.38 4.57 15.96
C GLU A 56 -11.90 4.27 15.59
N TYR A 57 -11.00 5.23 15.76
CA TYR A 57 -9.57 4.98 15.61
C TYR A 57 -8.98 4.52 16.93
N ASN A 58 -8.33 3.36 16.95
CA ASN A 58 -7.46 3.04 18.06
C ASN A 58 -6.21 3.94 18.06
N HIS A 59 -5.46 3.98 19.17
CA HIS A 59 -4.29 4.84 19.31
C HIS A 59 -3.23 4.61 18.22
N GLU A 60 -3.05 3.36 17.77
CA GLU A 60 -2.07 3.05 16.72
C GLU A 60 -2.46 3.66 15.35
N LYS A 61 -3.74 3.64 14.99
CA LYS A 61 -4.25 4.32 13.78
C LYS A 61 -4.11 5.85 13.92
N MET A 62 -4.48 6.42 15.07
CA MET A 62 -4.28 7.84 15.36
C MET A 62 -2.81 8.23 15.20
N GLN A 63 -1.89 7.42 15.73
CA GLN A 63 -0.45 7.62 15.62
C GLN A 63 0.01 7.63 14.14
N GLN A 64 -0.50 6.72 13.29
CA GLN A 64 -0.13 6.72 11.88
C GLN A 64 -0.58 8.01 11.18
N ILE A 65 -1.78 8.52 11.50
CA ILE A 65 -2.29 9.77 10.92
C ILE A 65 -1.47 10.95 11.44
N ARG A 66 -1.23 11.03 12.75
CA ARG A 66 -0.42 12.10 13.36
C ARG A 66 0.99 12.17 12.75
N PHE A 67 1.66 11.02 12.58
CA PHE A 67 2.97 10.98 11.91
C PHE A 67 2.91 11.40 10.44
N GLY A 68 1.82 11.08 9.73
CA GLY A 68 1.62 11.58 8.38
C GLY A 68 1.48 13.09 8.32
N LEU A 69 0.65 13.67 9.19
CA LEU A 69 0.48 15.12 9.31
C LEU A 69 1.81 15.81 9.67
N TYR A 70 2.57 15.25 10.63
CA TYR A 70 3.88 15.77 11.00
C TYR A 70 4.86 15.81 9.80
N LYS A 71 4.79 14.79 8.93
CA LYS A 71 5.56 14.70 7.69
C LYS A 71 4.94 15.47 6.52
N LYS A 72 3.82 16.16 6.73
CA LYS A 72 3.07 16.90 5.70
C LYS A 72 2.60 16.02 4.53
N LEU A 73 2.30 14.75 4.82
CA LEU A 73 1.71 13.83 3.85
C LEU A 73 0.21 14.10 3.70
N ASP A 74 -0.35 13.81 2.53
CA ASP A 74 -1.79 13.80 2.34
C ASP A 74 -2.42 12.57 3.03
N VAL A 75 -2.81 12.77 4.30
CA VAL A 75 -3.39 11.70 5.11
C VAL A 75 -4.79 11.29 4.67
N SER A 76 -5.45 12.05 3.81
CA SER A 76 -6.79 11.72 3.30
C SER A 76 -6.84 10.37 2.61
N TRP A 77 -5.73 9.90 2.07
CA TRP A 77 -5.60 8.60 1.45
C TRP A 77 -5.78 7.41 2.40
N TYR A 78 -5.56 7.60 3.70
CA TYR A 78 -5.62 6.50 4.68
C TYR A 78 -6.25 6.85 6.02
N ALA A 79 -6.65 8.11 6.24
CA ALA A 79 -7.41 8.51 7.42
C ALA A 79 -8.88 8.06 7.32
N ASN A 80 -9.06 6.75 7.20
CA ASN A 80 -10.34 6.05 7.15
C ASN A 80 -10.31 4.87 8.12
N SER A 81 -11.32 4.76 9.00
CA SER A 81 -11.40 3.71 10.04
C SER A 81 -11.54 2.30 9.47
N GLU A 82 -12.01 2.16 8.24
CA GLU A 82 -12.15 0.86 7.56
C GLU A 82 -10.80 0.24 7.19
N PHE A 83 -9.76 1.06 6.96
CA PHE A 83 -8.43 0.52 6.74
C PHE A 83 -7.88 -0.15 7.99
N GLY A 84 -7.34 -1.35 7.84
CA GLY A 84 -6.49 -1.98 8.85
C GLY A 84 -5.19 -1.20 9.07
N LEU A 85 -4.59 -1.36 10.25
CA LEU A 85 -3.32 -0.68 10.60
C LEU A 85 -2.20 -0.96 9.58
N GLY A 86 -2.09 -2.22 9.12
CA GLY A 86 -1.11 -2.62 8.10
C GLY A 86 -1.34 -1.92 6.77
N GLN A 87 -2.60 -1.82 6.33
CA GLN A 87 -2.98 -1.08 5.12
C GLN A 87 -2.60 0.40 5.23
N MET A 88 -2.95 1.07 6.33
CA MET A 88 -2.57 2.46 6.58
C MET A 88 -1.05 2.66 6.53
N LYS A 89 -0.28 1.72 7.11
CA LYS A 89 1.19 1.74 7.06
C LYS A 89 1.72 1.63 5.63
N GLN A 90 1.12 0.78 4.78
CA GLN A 90 1.57 0.64 3.39
C GLN A 90 1.24 1.89 2.55
N ILE A 91 0.06 2.48 2.73
CA ILE A 91 -0.31 3.72 2.04
C ILE A 91 0.63 4.86 2.47
N LYS A 92 0.85 5.03 3.78
CA LYS A 92 1.79 6.03 4.30
C LYS A 92 3.20 5.87 3.73
N LYS A 93 3.76 4.63 3.71
CA LYS A 93 5.07 4.34 3.09
C LYS A 93 5.12 4.73 1.61
N GLY A 94 4.02 4.55 0.89
CA GLY A 94 3.92 4.96 -0.51
C GLY A 94 3.99 6.47 -0.68
N LEU A 95 3.22 7.21 0.12
CA LEU A 95 3.27 8.66 0.15
C LEU A 95 4.68 9.18 0.52
N GLU A 96 5.33 8.56 1.51
CA GLU A 96 6.72 8.88 1.90
C GLU A 96 7.72 8.64 0.76
N SER A 97 7.44 7.67 -0.10
CA SER A 97 8.27 7.32 -1.26
C SER A 97 7.83 8.02 -2.54
N ASN A 98 6.85 8.92 -2.47
CA ASN A 98 6.29 9.67 -3.59
C ASN A 98 5.83 8.78 -4.76
N VAL A 99 5.22 7.61 -4.46
CA VAL A 99 4.59 6.76 -5.48
C VAL A 99 3.08 6.99 -5.52
N ASP A 100 2.47 6.72 -6.66
CA ASP A 100 1.02 6.87 -6.84
C ASP A 100 0.26 5.81 -6.03
N VAL A 101 -0.23 6.21 -4.85
CA VAL A 101 -0.97 5.32 -3.95
C VAL A 101 -2.36 4.97 -4.45
N SER A 102 -2.90 5.67 -5.44
CA SER A 102 -4.23 5.42 -6.01
C SER A 102 -4.38 4.00 -6.58
N TRP A 103 -3.28 3.37 -6.95
CA TRP A 103 -3.26 2.00 -7.41
C TRP A 103 -3.70 0.99 -6.37
N TYR A 104 -3.44 1.26 -5.07
CA TYR A 104 -3.63 0.26 -4.02
C TYR A 104 -4.26 0.78 -2.73
N ALA A 105 -4.47 2.10 -2.56
CA ALA A 105 -5.17 2.65 -1.40
C ALA A 105 -6.68 2.36 -1.46
N LYS A 106 -7.01 1.07 -1.40
CA LYS A 106 -8.36 0.51 -1.54
C LYS A 106 -8.54 -0.62 -0.55
N ILE A 107 -9.70 -0.69 0.11
CA ILE A 107 -10.00 -1.61 1.21
C ILE A 107 -9.90 -3.07 0.79
N GLU A 108 -10.22 -3.38 -0.47
CA GLU A 108 -10.17 -4.74 -1.01
C GLU A 108 -8.76 -5.36 -1.09
N PHE A 109 -7.70 -4.56 -1.01
CA PHE A 109 -6.34 -5.09 -0.97
C PHE A 109 -5.91 -5.37 0.47
N SER A 110 -5.37 -6.55 0.74
CA SER A 110 -4.66 -6.81 1.98
C SER A 110 -3.37 -5.97 2.08
N GLU A 111 -2.85 -5.79 3.29
CA GLU A 111 -1.57 -5.08 3.51
C GLU A 111 -0.40 -5.68 2.71
N PHE A 112 -0.38 -7.01 2.53
CA PHE A 112 0.65 -7.71 1.75
C PHE A 112 0.50 -7.46 0.24
N GLN A 113 -0.73 -7.39 -0.27
CA GLN A 113 -0.99 -7.02 -1.67
C GLN A 113 -0.58 -5.57 -1.92
N MET A 114 -0.96 -4.65 -1.02
CA MET A 114 -0.54 -3.25 -1.08
C MET A 114 0.99 -3.11 -1.08
N GLU A 115 1.68 -3.92 -0.27
CA GLU A 115 3.15 -3.93 -0.23
C GLU A 115 3.75 -4.30 -1.59
N GLU A 116 3.26 -5.38 -2.23
CA GLU A 116 3.78 -5.83 -3.52
C GLU A 116 3.54 -4.78 -4.63
N ILE A 117 2.36 -4.12 -4.63
CA ILE A 117 2.08 -3.05 -5.59
C ILE A 117 2.99 -1.83 -5.32
N ARG A 118 3.11 -1.41 -4.07
CA ARG A 118 4.00 -0.29 -3.68
C ARG A 118 5.45 -0.54 -4.10
N LEU A 119 5.97 -1.75 -3.82
CA LEU A 119 7.35 -2.14 -4.21
C LEU A 119 7.54 -2.12 -5.74
N GLY A 120 6.52 -2.52 -6.50
CA GLY A 120 6.54 -2.42 -7.96
C GLY A 120 6.58 -0.97 -8.44
N LEU A 121 5.74 -0.11 -7.87
CA LEU A 121 5.73 1.33 -8.20
C LEU A 121 7.07 1.99 -7.88
N GLN A 122 7.70 1.67 -6.74
CA GLN A 122 9.02 2.19 -6.37
C GLN A 122 10.12 1.82 -7.38
N LYS A 123 9.94 0.72 -8.11
CA LYS A 123 10.85 0.24 -9.16
C LYS A 123 10.40 0.63 -10.57
N ASN A 124 9.37 1.48 -10.70
CA ASN A 124 8.77 1.89 -11.96
C ASN A 124 8.30 0.72 -12.84
N LEU A 125 7.82 -0.37 -12.21
CA LEU A 125 7.28 -1.52 -12.93
C LEU A 125 5.83 -1.25 -13.36
N ASN A 126 5.39 -1.93 -14.42
CA ASN A 126 4.00 -1.88 -14.84
C ASN A 126 3.12 -2.69 -13.89
N VAL A 127 2.63 -2.04 -12.83
CA VAL A 127 1.77 -2.67 -11.81
C VAL A 127 0.37 -3.01 -12.33
N SER A 128 -0.08 -2.42 -13.45
CA SER A 128 -1.39 -2.72 -14.03
C SER A 128 -1.57 -4.21 -14.37
N LEU A 129 -0.49 -4.93 -14.54
CA LEU A 129 -0.50 -6.37 -14.84
C LEU A 129 -0.87 -7.24 -13.64
N TYR A 130 -0.80 -6.70 -12.40
CA TYR A 130 -1.07 -7.48 -11.18
C TYR A 130 -1.75 -6.71 -10.06
N ALA A 131 -1.95 -5.39 -10.17
CA ALA A 131 -2.68 -4.60 -9.17
C ALA A 131 -4.19 -4.87 -9.21
N ASN A 132 -4.58 -6.10 -8.89
CA ASN A 132 -5.95 -6.60 -8.86
C ASN A 132 -6.11 -7.50 -7.63
N SER A 133 -7.09 -7.20 -6.78
CA SER A 133 -7.35 -7.90 -5.50
C SER A 133 -7.64 -9.41 -5.65
N LYS A 134 -7.96 -9.89 -6.86
CA LYS A 134 -8.10 -11.32 -7.16
C LYS A 134 -6.78 -12.09 -7.10
N PHE A 135 -5.64 -11.43 -7.30
CA PHE A 135 -4.35 -12.08 -7.10
C PHE A 135 -4.06 -12.23 -5.61
N THR A 136 -3.52 -13.35 -5.20
CA THR A 136 -2.88 -13.49 -3.90
C THR A 136 -1.59 -12.63 -3.85
N TRP A 137 -1.16 -12.21 -2.67
CA TRP A 137 0.09 -11.47 -2.53
C TRP A 137 1.31 -12.26 -3.04
N LYS A 138 1.28 -13.62 -2.93
CA LYS A 138 2.35 -14.49 -3.48
C LYS A 138 2.41 -14.47 -5.00
N GLN A 139 1.25 -14.43 -5.68
CA GLN A 139 1.19 -14.25 -7.13
C GLN A 139 1.73 -12.88 -7.54
N MET A 140 1.28 -11.82 -6.85
CA MET A 140 1.79 -10.46 -7.09
C MET A 140 3.31 -10.37 -6.91
N GLN A 141 3.84 -10.97 -5.84
CA GLN A 141 5.27 -11.03 -5.57
C GLN A 141 6.03 -11.73 -6.70
N PHE A 142 5.53 -12.87 -7.17
CA PHE A 142 6.14 -13.62 -8.26
C PHE A 142 6.13 -12.80 -9.56
N ILE A 143 4.98 -12.18 -9.91
CA ILE A 143 4.86 -11.36 -11.12
C ILE A 143 5.80 -10.15 -11.01
N ARG A 144 5.83 -9.44 -9.88
CA ARG A 144 6.75 -8.33 -9.65
C ARG A 144 8.22 -8.75 -9.85
N TYR A 145 8.61 -9.88 -9.24
CA TYR A 145 9.96 -10.43 -9.41
C TYR A 145 10.28 -10.71 -10.88
N CYS A 146 9.33 -11.27 -11.65
CA CYS A 146 9.52 -11.52 -13.08
C CYS A 146 9.67 -10.21 -13.88
N LEU A 147 8.88 -9.20 -13.56
CA LEU A 147 9.00 -7.87 -14.17
C LEU A 147 10.34 -7.20 -13.86
N GLU A 148 10.87 -7.36 -12.65
CA GLU A 148 12.23 -6.90 -12.28
C GLU A 148 13.32 -7.55 -13.14
N GLN A 149 13.10 -8.79 -13.55
CA GLN A 149 13.97 -9.53 -14.48
C GLN A 149 13.69 -9.20 -15.96
N LYS A 150 12.81 -8.21 -16.23
CA LYS A 150 12.37 -7.84 -17.58
C LYS A 150 11.72 -8.99 -18.37
N SER A 151 11.15 -9.97 -17.65
CA SER A 151 10.42 -11.07 -18.27
C SER A 151 9.05 -10.60 -18.72
N ASP A 152 8.60 -11.08 -19.89
CA ASP A 152 7.20 -10.92 -20.28
C ASP A 152 6.32 -11.84 -19.42
N VAL A 153 5.37 -11.24 -18.71
CA VAL A 153 4.46 -11.93 -17.80
C VAL A 153 3.03 -12.05 -18.36
N THR A 154 2.77 -11.50 -19.52
CA THR A 154 1.40 -11.31 -20.07
C THR A 154 0.61 -12.61 -20.20
N LEU A 155 1.27 -13.71 -20.50
CA LEU A 155 0.60 -15.00 -20.67
C LEU A 155 0.15 -15.63 -19.34
N TYR A 156 0.90 -15.41 -18.24
CA TYR A 156 0.66 -16.07 -16.96
C TYR A 156 0.32 -15.12 -15.80
N ALA A 157 0.39 -13.81 -15.99
CA ALA A 157 -0.10 -12.85 -14.99
C ALA A 157 -1.63 -12.81 -14.98
N LYS A 158 -2.24 -13.93 -14.56
CA LYS A 158 -3.69 -14.15 -14.47
C LYS A 158 -3.99 -14.78 -13.12
N PRO A 159 -5.01 -14.31 -12.37
CA PRO A 159 -5.34 -14.82 -11.03
C PRO A 159 -5.63 -16.32 -10.98
N ASP A 160 -6.08 -16.90 -12.11
CA ASP A 160 -6.46 -18.31 -12.20
C ASP A 160 -5.26 -19.27 -12.15
N PHE A 161 -4.05 -18.81 -12.46
CA PHE A 161 -2.84 -19.62 -12.31
C PHE A 161 -2.26 -19.47 -10.90
N ASP A 162 -1.98 -20.58 -10.22
CA ASP A 162 -1.17 -20.53 -9.01
C ASP A 162 0.32 -20.22 -9.33
N VAL A 163 1.10 -19.92 -8.28
CA VAL A 163 2.52 -19.54 -8.44
C VAL A 163 3.35 -20.67 -9.06
N SER A 164 3.03 -21.95 -8.79
CA SER A 164 3.75 -23.10 -9.34
C SER A 164 3.47 -23.26 -10.84
N GLN A 165 2.21 -23.07 -11.24
CA GLN A 165 1.81 -23.05 -12.65
C GLN A 165 2.49 -21.88 -13.39
N MET A 166 2.46 -20.67 -12.82
CA MET A 166 3.15 -19.50 -13.38
C MET A 166 4.65 -19.77 -13.60
N LYS A 167 5.29 -20.47 -12.65
CA LYS A 167 6.71 -20.89 -12.77
C LYS A 167 6.94 -21.81 -13.95
N GLN A 168 6.07 -22.81 -14.18
CA GLN A 168 6.24 -23.74 -15.30
C GLN A 168 6.10 -23.01 -16.64
N ILE A 169 5.13 -22.10 -16.75
CA ILE A 169 4.94 -21.29 -17.97
C ILE A 169 6.20 -20.42 -18.21
N LYS A 170 6.66 -19.68 -17.18
CA LYS A 170 7.88 -18.87 -17.27
C LYS A 170 9.10 -19.70 -17.71
N LEU A 171 9.29 -20.90 -17.14
CA LEU A 171 10.41 -21.77 -17.50
C LEU A 171 10.36 -22.20 -18.96
N GLY A 172 9.17 -22.51 -19.49
CA GLY A 172 9.00 -22.84 -20.90
C GLY A 172 9.32 -21.65 -21.82
N LEU A 173 8.76 -20.48 -21.50
CA LEU A 173 9.03 -19.23 -22.24
C LEU A 173 10.53 -18.89 -22.27
N ASN A 174 11.21 -19.01 -21.13
CA ASN A 174 12.65 -18.75 -21.05
C ASN A 174 13.50 -19.70 -21.93
N LYS A 175 12.99 -20.89 -22.21
CA LYS A 175 13.62 -21.87 -23.12
C LYS A 175 13.13 -21.72 -24.56
N GLY A 176 12.27 -20.76 -24.86
CA GLY A 176 11.68 -20.54 -26.19
C GLY A 176 10.77 -21.69 -26.64
N LEU A 177 10.06 -22.33 -25.69
CA LEU A 177 9.09 -23.36 -25.99
C LEU A 177 7.73 -22.75 -26.30
N ASP A 178 6.94 -23.45 -27.13
CA ASP A 178 5.51 -23.19 -27.23
C ASP A 178 4.84 -23.70 -25.94
N VAL A 179 4.32 -22.77 -25.12
CA VAL A 179 3.65 -23.07 -23.85
C VAL A 179 2.15 -23.38 -24.00
N THR A 180 1.59 -23.17 -25.21
CA THR A 180 0.18 -23.37 -25.50
C THR A 180 -0.38 -24.74 -25.01
N PRO A 181 0.35 -25.88 -25.14
CA PRO A 181 -0.16 -27.18 -24.73
C PRO A 181 -0.47 -27.29 -23.23
N TYR A 182 0.12 -26.44 -22.38
CA TYR A 182 -0.10 -26.45 -20.95
C TYR A 182 -0.49 -25.08 -20.36
N LEU A 183 -0.84 -24.12 -21.22
CA LEU A 183 -1.31 -22.80 -20.80
C LEU A 183 -2.79 -22.84 -20.39
N ASN A 184 -3.13 -23.69 -19.45
CA ASN A 184 -4.48 -23.92 -18.94
C ASN A 184 -4.48 -24.04 -17.41
N PRO A 185 -5.19 -23.17 -16.64
CA PRO A 185 -5.25 -23.23 -15.18
C PRO A 185 -5.78 -24.55 -14.61
N SER A 186 -6.56 -25.32 -15.42
CA SER A 186 -7.09 -26.63 -14.99
C SER A 186 -6.02 -27.73 -14.97
N ILE A 187 -4.86 -27.50 -15.59
CA ILE A 187 -3.72 -28.44 -15.55
C ILE A 187 -2.90 -28.13 -14.30
N ASN A 188 -2.70 -29.13 -13.42
CA ASN A 188 -1.86 -28.92 -12.25
C ASN A 188 -0.39 -28.70 -12.63
N TRP A 189 0.39 -28.12 -11.74
CA TRP A 189 1.76 -27.72 -12.02
C TRP A 189 2.70 -28.90 -12.33
N GLU A 190 2.45 -30.11 -11.74
CA GLU A 190 3.22 -31.33 -12.00
C GLU A 190 3.04 -31.80 -13.44
N GLU A 191 1.80 -31.77 -13.92
CA GLU A 191 1.49 -32.12 -15.30
C GLU A 191 2.03 -31.06 -16.29
N MET A 192 1.95 -29.77 -15.94
CA MET A 192 2.60 -28.70 -16.70
C MET A 192 4.10 -28.93 -16.80
N GLU A 193 4.76 -29.36 -15.71
CA GLU A 193 6.18 -29.68 -15.70
C GLU A 193 6.50 -30.87 -16.62
N ARG A 194 5.66 -31.93 -16.59
CA ARG A 194 5.81 -33.11 -17.43
C ARG A 194 5.77 -32.71 -18.91
N ILE A 195 4.71 -31.98 -19.31
CA ILE A 195 4.55 -31.52 -20.70
C ILE A 195 5.73 -30.63 -21.12
N ARG A 196 6.12 -29.69 -20.27
CA ARG A 196 7.28 -28.82 -20.54
C ARG A 196 8.55 -29.62 -20.79
N LYS A 197 8.85 -30.63 -19.95
CA LYS A 197 10.04 -31.49 -20.11
C LYS A 197 9.99 -32.30 -21.39
N GLU A 198 8.82 -32.81 -21.79
CA GLU A 198 8.65 -33.49 -23.06
C GLU A 198 8.90 -32.59 -24.27
N LEU A 199 8.44 -31.33 -24.20
CA LEU A 199 8.70 -30.33 -25.26
C LEU A 199 10.20 -29.96 -25.34
N GLU A 200 10.91 -29.94 -24.19
CA GLU A 200 12.36 -29.70 -24.15
C GLU A 200 13.16 -30.79 -24.86
N THR A 201 12.71 -32.06 -24.79
CA THR A 201 13.42 -33.18 -25.44
C THR A 201 13.17 -33.28 -26.94
N LYS A 202 12.13 -32.61 -27.44
CA LYS A 202 11.76 -32.61 -28.88
C LYS A 202 12.35 -31.41 -29.66
N LYS A 203 13.03 -30.50 -28.98
CA LYS A 203 13.66 -29.32 -29.55
C LYS A 203 15.12 -29.56 -29.84
#